data_dde4d1a7e099cc77688933883bfe1dad
#
_entry.id   dde4d1a7e099cc77688933883bfe1dad
#
_cell.length_a   1.000
_cell.length_b   1.000
_cell.length_c   1.000
_cell.angle_alpha   90.00
_cell.angle_beta   90.00
_cell.angle_gamma   90.00
#
_symmetry.space_group_name_H-M   'P 1'
#
loop_
_entity.id
_entity.type
_entity.pdbx_description
1 polymer ?
#
loop_
_entity_poly.entity_id
_entity_poly.type
_entity_poly.pdbx_seq_one_letter_code
_entity_poly.pdbx_strand_id
1 'polypeptide(L)'
;MKVMAKVTISGCVYEEWKAFYDSYQADRARFIKDETVLQQGDHAAEVVFEIIDLEGLKDLSQRGDILDFETKNGIVVAIEPL
;
A
#
# COMPACT_ATOMS: atom_id res chain seq x y z
N MET A 1 -9.12 -12.03 -6.23
CA MET A 1 -8.43 -11.42 -7.40
C MET A 1 -7.02 -11.03 -6.96
N LYS A 2 -6.03 -11.54 -7.63
CA LYS A 2 -4.64 -11.24 -7.30
C LYS A 2 -4.16 -10.02 -8.08
N VAL A 3 -3.51 -9.10 -7.39
CA VAL A 3 -3.05 -7.84 -7.98
C VAL A 3 -1.65 -7.50 -7.51
N MET A 4 -1.01 -6.56 -8.23
CA MET A 4 0.25 -5.96 -7.84
C MET A 4 0.06 -4.45 -7.75
N ALA A 5 0.44 -3.87 -6.62
CA ALA A 5 0.46 -2.43 -6.42
C ALA A 5 1.90 -1.94 -6.58
N LYS A 6 2.12 -1.05 -7.53
CA LYS A 6 3.41 -0.38 -7.71
C LYS A 6 3.37 0.93 -6.94
N VAL A 7 4.25 1.06 -5.96
CA VAL A 7 4.30 2.22 -5.06
C VAL A 7 5.51 3.06 -5.41
N THR A 8 5.29 4.34 -5.69
CA THR A 8 6.35 5.32 -5.91
C THR A 8 6.36 6.30 -4.75
N ILE A 9 7.54 6.56 -4.17
CA ILE A 9 7.71 7.36 -2.96
C ILE A 9 8.64 8.52 -3.27
N SER A 10 8.12 9.75 -3.36
CA SER A 10 8.95 10.90 -3.73
C SER A 10 9.34 11.79 -2.55
N GLY A 11 8.55 11.79 -1.47
CA GLY A 11 8.76 12.69 -0.33
C GLY A 11 9.39 12.06 0.90
N CYS A 12 9.66 10.75 0.89
CA CYS A 12 10.37 10.07 1.98
C CYS A 12 11.07 8.83 1.41
N VAL A 13 11.70 8.04 2.26
CA VAL A 13 12.39 6.82 1.82
C VAL A 13 11.54 5.59 2.12
N TYR A 14 11.90 4.47 1.50
CA TYR A 14 11.16 3.21 1.62
C TYR A 14 10.92 2.82 3.09
N GLU A 15 11.93 2.92 3.95
CA GLU A 15 11.79 2.52 5.35
C GLU A 15 10.71 3.30 6.08
N GLU A 16 10.58 4.60 5.79
CA GLU A 16 9.54 5.43 6.38
C GLU A 16 8.15 5.03 5.88
N TRP A 17 8.02 4.79 4.58
CA TRP A 17 6.77 4.30 4.01
C TRP A 17 6.40 2.94 4.58
N LYS A 18 7.38 2.01 4.66
CA LYS A 18 7.13 0.66 5.16
C LYS A 18 6.69 0.67 6.61
N ALA A 19 7.29 1.50 7.44
CA ALA A 19 6.90 1.64 8.84
C ALA A 19 5.44 2.10 8.96
N PHE A 20 5.04 3.08 8.17
CA PHE A 20 3.65 3.52 8.14
C PHE A 20 2.72 2.42 7.61
N TYR A 21 3.11 1.79 6.52
CA TYR A 21 2.33 0.71 5.89
C TYR A 21 2.09 -0.44 6.86
N ASP A 22 3.11 -0.82 7.63
CA ASP A 22 3.01 -1.88 8.63
C ASP A 22 2.12 -1.48 9.82
N SER A 23 2.00 -0.19 10.10
CA SER A 23 1.25 0.30 11.25
C SER A 23 -0.26 -0.01 11.14
N TYR A 24 -0.78 -0.24 9.94
CA TYR A 24 -2.18 -0.61 9.75
C TYR A 24 -2.35 -1.98 9.08
N GLN A 25 -1.37 -2.87 9.24
CA GLN A 25 -1.44 -4.22 8.66
C GLN A 25 -2.65 -5.00 9.15
N ALA A 26 -2.99 -4.89 10.42
CA ALA A 26 -4.15 -5.59 10.99
C ALA A 26 -5.47 -5.15 10.33
N ASP A 27 -5.61 -3.86 10.05
CA ASP A 27 -6.79 -3.33 9.36
C ASP A 27 -6.83 -3.82 7.92
N ARG A 28 -5.66 -3.83 7.25
CA ARG A 28 -5.55 -4.28 5.86
C ARG A 28 -5.83 -5.77 5.71
N ALA A 29 -5.41 -6.58 6.68
CA ALA A 29 -5.59 -8.03 6.65
C ALA A 29 -7.06 -8.46 6.65
N ARG A 30 -7.98 -7.56 6.96
CA ARG A 30 -9.42 -7.84 6.87
C ARG A 30 -9.91 -7.92 5.44
N PHE A 31 -9.18 -7.31 4.50
CA PHE A 31 -9.64 -7.13 3.12
C PHE A 31 -8.73 -7.78 2.08
N ILE A 32 -7.52 -8.17 2.47
CA ILE A 32 -6.56 -8.81 1.57
C ILE A 32 -5.88 -9.99 2.27
N LYS A 33 -5.26 -10.87 1.49
CA LYS A 33 -4.45 -11.97 2.00
C LYS A 33 -3.26 -12.22 1.10
N ASP A 34 -2.33 -13.06 1.56
CA ASP A 34 -1.14 -13.48 0.80
C ASP A 34 -0.30 -12.27 0.35
N GLU A 35 -0.14 -11.30 1.23
CA GLU A 35 0.59 -10.07 0.94
C GLU A 35 2.09 -10.30 0.96
N THR A 36 2.76 -9.85 -0.10
CA THR A 36 4.23 -9.83 -0.19
C THR A 36 4.67 -8.44 -0.60
N VAL A 37 5.60 -7.87 0.16
CA VAL A 37 6.16 -6.55 -0.11
C VAL A 37 7.59 -6.72 -0.62
N LEU A 38 7.87 -6.14 -1.80
CA LEU A 38 9.18 -6.19 -2.43
C LEU A 38 9.73 -4.76 -2.56
N GLN A 39 10.85 -4.49 -1.92
CA GLN A 39 11.51 -3.20 -2.05
C GLN A 39 12.13 -3.04 -3.43
N GLN A 40 11.93 -1.88 -4.04
CA GLN A 40 12.50 -1.55 -5.35
C GLN A 40 13.36 -0.28 -5.23
N GLY A 41 14.39 -0.33 -4.39
CA GLY A 41 15.24 0.82 -4.09
C GLY A 41 14.69 1.66 -2.95
N ASP A 42 15.17 2.89 -2.81
CA ASP A 42 14.80 3.77 -1.68
C ASP A 42 13.46 4.47 -1.88
N HIS A 43 12.96 4.53 -3.10
CA HIS A 43 11.80 5.34 -3.46
C HIS A 43 10.73 4.56 -4.22
N ALA A 44 10.75 3.24 -4.15
CA ALA A 44 9.75 2.41 -4.80
C ALA A 44 9.57 1.07 -4.10
N ALA A 45 8.39 0.49 -4.26
CA ALA A 45 8.07 -0.85 -3.76
C ALA A 45 7.01 -1.48 -4.65
N GLU A 46 6.94 -2.81 -4.61
CA GLU A 46 5.87 -3.56 -5.24
C GLU A 46 5.21 -4.41 -4.16
N VAL A 47 3.87 -4.39 -4.11
CA VAL A 47 3.12 -5.19 -3.15
C VAL A 47 2.19 -6.11 -3.93
N VAL A 48 2.36 -7.41 -3.74
CA VAL A 48 1.51 -8.43 -4.37
C VAL A 48 0.57 -8.98 -3.31
N PHE A 49 -0.71 -9.02 -3.61
CA PHE A 49 -1.71 -9.52 -2.66
C PHE A 49 -2.97 -9.99 -3.37
N GLU A 50 -3.78 -10.75 -2.63
CA GLU A 50 -5.10 -11.16 -3.11
C GLU A 50 -6.18 -10.35 -2.42
N ILE A 51 -7.10 -9.79 -3.21
CA ILE A 51 -8.21 -9.01 -2.67
C ILE A 51 -9.34 -9.97 -2.29
N ILE A 52 -9.77 -9.93 -1.02
CA ILE A 52 -10.90 -10.72 -0.54
C ILE A 52 -12.14 -9.86 -0.30
N ASP A 53 -11.98 -8.55 -0.15
CA ASP A 53 -13.09 -7.60 -0.04
C ASP A 53 -12.68 -6.27 -0.66
N LEU A 54 -13.05 -6.06 -1.92
CA LEU A 54 -12.67 -4.87 -2.67
C LEU A 54 -13.29 -3.60 -2.08
N GLU A 55 -14.56 -3.65 -1.68
CA GLU A 55 -15.24 -2.48 -1.11
C GLU A 55 -14.56 -2.03 0.19
N GLY A 56 -14.26 -2.98 1.08
CA GLY A 56 -13.58 -2.68 2.33
C GLY A 56 -12.17 -2.13 2.09
N LEU A 57 -11.45 -2.66 1.11
CA LEU A 57 -10.12 -2.18 0.77
C LEU A 57 -10.18 -0.74 0.24
N LYS A 58 -11.14 -0.43 -0.60
CA LYS A 58 -11.34 0.95 -1.11
C LYS A 58 -11.63 1.92 0.02
N ASP A 59 -12.50 1.54 0.95
CA ASP A 59 -12.82 2.38 2.10
C ASP A 59 -11.59 2.62 2.98
N LEU A 60 -10.80 1.57 3.22
CA LEU A 60 -9.58 1.70 4.01
C LEU A 60 -8.58 2.65 3.33
N SER A 61 -8.42 2.53 2.01
CA SER A 61 -7.45 3.37 1.27
C SER A 61 -7.82 4.85 1.28
N GLN A 62 -9.06 5.18 1.62
CA GLN A 62 -9.52 6.57 1.72
C GLN A 62 -9.56 7.09 3.16
N ARG A 63 -9.06 6.30 4.12
CA ARG A 63 -8.97 6.75 5.50
C ARG A 63 -8.06 7.97 5.61
N GLY A 64 -8.46 8.96 6.43
CA GLY A 64 -7.80 10.27 6.46
C GLY A 64 -6.30 10.21 6.75
N ASP A 65 -5.86 9.35 7.66
CA ASP A 65 -4.44 9.22 8.00
C ASP A 65 -3.62 8.65 6.83
N ILE A 66 -4.20 7.73 6.06
CA ILE A 66 -3.53 7.15 4.88
C ILE A 66 -3.42 8.19 3.78
N LEU A 67 -4.50 8.91 3.48
CA LEU A 67 -4.49 9.96 2.47
C LEU A 67 -3.52 11.10 2.83
N ASP A 68 -3.50 11.48 4.10
CA ASP A 68 -2.60 12.53 4.58
C ASP A 68 -1.14 12.12 4.43
N PHE A 69 -0.80 10.87 4.78
CA PHE A 69 0.55 10.37 4.62
C PHE A 69 0.96 10.35 3.16
N GLU A 70 0.08 9.85 2.28
CA GLU A 70 0.36 9.76 0.85
C GLU A 70 0.56 11.14 0.24
N THR A 71 -0.29 12.10 0.58
CA THR A 71 -0.18 13.47 0.08
C THR A 71 1.09 14.14 0.57
N LYS A 72 1.39 14.02 1.86
CA LYS A 72 2.54 14.65 2.48
C LYS A 72 3.86 14.11 1.93
N ASN A 73 3.91 12.83 1.62
CA ASN A 73 5.14 12.14 1.22
C ASN A 73 5.19 11.81 -0.27
N GLY A 74 4.26 12.32 -1.06
CA GLY A 74 4.26 12.10 -2.50
C GLY A 74 4.20 10.64 -2.89
N ILE A 75 3.31 9.87 -2.24
CA ILE A 75 3.12 8.45 -2.52
C ILE A 75 2.12 8.29 -3.66
N VAL A 76 2.51 7.56 -4.70
CA VAL A 76 1.63 7.22 -5.83
C VAL A 76 1.55 5.71 -5.92
N VAL A 77 0.34 5.19 -5.99
CA VAL A 77 0.09 3.74 -6.07
C VAL A 77 -0.67 3.44 -7.36
N ALA A 78 -0.11 2.54 -8.17
CA ALA A 78 -0.75 2.05 -9.38
C ALA A 78 -1.01 0.56 -9.21
N ILE A 79 -2.27 0.13 -9.36
CA ILE A 79 -2.65 -1.27 -9.16
C ILE A 79 -2.90 -1.92 -10.51
N GLU A 80 -2.29 -3.09 -10.71
CA GLU A 80 -2.41 -3.88 -11.93
C GLU A 80 -2.91 -5.28 -11.57
N PRO A 81 -3.86 -5.85 -12.36
CA PRO A 81 -4.25 -7.25 -12.17
C PRO A 81 -3.11 -8.17 -12.58
N LEU A 82 -3.03 -9.30 -11.90
CA LEU A 82 -2.05 -10.35 -12.22
C LEU A 82 -2.73 -11.55 -12.89
#